data_88fe7676e3d41a7f2dabd3e5c2771a8c
#
_entry.id   88fe7676e3d41a7f2dabd3e5c2771a8c
#
_cell.length_a   1.000
_cell.length_b   1.000
_cell.length_c   1.000
_cell.angle_alpha   90.00
_cell.angle_beta   90.00
_cell.angle_gamma   90.00
#
_symmetry.space_group_name_H-M   'P 1'
#
loop_
_entity.id
_entity.type
_entity.pdbx_description
1 polymer ?
#
loop_
_entity_poly.entity_id
_entity_poly.type
_entity_poly.pdbx_seq_one_letter_code
_entity_poly.pdbx_strand_id
1 'polypeptide(L)'
;MPTSPISIYRPDNCDPGYTLYCHTYESADQGRDGFAHIYLIDMAGTPAHEWRVATAAQLPELLPNGDLVYMTRDRSNLDTAGVYKLAPDSSVLWSYHCRVDHDFHVMDNGDLMIHTITDRMTPRLGNELRRHPYFVQVRPDKSLAWEWRGDDHLDELADLVGLEIPIDFEARLADELAERLTWDPRVSGLTITERATLLARTTHARAFDWAHNNTCDVLCENASGAQDPRFRAGNILFSYRSLDIIGIIDRDTSDVIWAWGPDVLDGQHQPTMLPNGHILVYDNGARRGWSAVRELDPLTGEIVWEYTGTPKRAFYAGFISGMQRLANGNTLICEGSSGTRPNGRLFEVTPDKTIVWEYRSPFMDPGTFGIYRCVRYTPDYVAPLLNRAS
;
A
#
# COMPACT_ATOMS: atom_id res chain seq x y z
N MET A 1 -16.43 -8.88 -29.78
CA MET A 1 -16.78 -7.64 -29.06
C MET A 1 -15.88 -7.59 -27.84
N PRO A 2 -15.28 -6.47 -27.49
CA PRO A 2 -14.58 -6.41 -26.22
C PRO A 2 -15.58 -6.79 -25.11
N THR A 3 -15.18 -7.71 -24.24
CA THR A 3 -15.97 -8.07 -23.06
C THR A 3 -16.07 -6.84 -22.16
N SER A 4 -17.24 -6.57 -21.58
CA SER A 4 -17.40 -5.48 -20.60
C SER A 4 -16.31 -5.57 -19.53
N PRO A 5 -15.68 -4.47 -19.10
CA PRO A 5 -14.73 -4.47 -18.00
C PRO A 5 -15.40 -4.83 -16.65
N ILE A 6 -16.72 -4.72 -16.59
CA ILE A 6 -17.53 -5.10 -15.42
C ILE A 6 -18.07 -6.53 -15.61
N SER A 7 -17.70 -7.42 -14.70
CA SER A 7 -18.17 -8.81 -14.67
C SER A 7 -19.32 -9.04 -13.69
N ILE A 8 -19.38 -8.23 -12.63
CA ILE A 8 -20.45 -8.25 -11.61
C ILE A 8 -20.88 -6.81 -11.32
N TYR A 9 -22.20 -6.55 -11.33
CA TYR A 9 -22.76 -5.27 -10.88
C TYR A 9 -24.17 -5.46 -10.32
N ARG A 10 -24.30 -5.24 -9.02
CA ARG A 10 -25.56 -5.30 -8.27
C ARG A 10 -25.80 -3.92 -7.64
N PRO A 11 -26.36 -2.97 -8.39
CA PRO A 11 -26.39 -1.55 -8.00
C PRO A 11 -27.02 -1.30 -6.63
N ASP A 12 -28.09 -2.05 -6.27
CA ASP A 12 -28.80 -1.89 -4.99
C ASP A 12 -27.96 -2.30 -3.76
N ASN A 13 -26.83 -3.02 -3.99
CA ASN A 13 -25.94 -3.50 -2.94
C ASN A 13 -24.58 -2.80 -2.95
N CYS A 14 -24.27 -2.01 -3.98
CA CYS A 14 -23.00 -1.30 -4.09
C CYS A 14 -23.03 0.04 -3.36
N ASP A 15 -21.85 0.52 -2.97
CA ASP A 15 -21.64 1.92 -2.60
C ASP A 15 -21.41 2.73 -3.89
N PRO A 16 -22.32 3.64 -4.28
CA PRO A 16 -22.20 4.37 -5.54
C PRO A 16 -21.06 5.37 -5.50
N GLY A 17 -20.31 5.48 -6.61
CA GLY A 17 -19.21 6.44 -6.69
C GLY A 17 -18.32 6.26 -7.89
N TYR A 18 -17.16 6.88 -7.80
CA TYR A 18 -16.11 6.81 -8.82
C TYR A 18 -14.84 6.20 -8.21
N THR A 19 -14.21 5.31 -8.94
CA THR A 19 -13.01 4.60 -8.46
C THR A 19 -11.76 5.14 -9.16
N LEU A 20 -10.84 5.67 -8.35
CA LEU A 20 -9.54 6.17 -8.78
C LEU A 20 -8.50 5.05 -8.68
N TYR A 21 -7.69 4.87 -9.72
CA TYR A 21 -6.56 3.95 -9.73
C TYR A 21 -5.54 4.31 -10.82
N CYS A 22 -4.34 3.76 -10.73
CA CYS A 22 -3.37 3.70 -11.82
C CYS A 22 -2.69 2.35 -11.88
N HIS A 23 -2.13 2.01 -13.05
CA HIS A 23 -1.24 0.87 -13.17
C HIS A 23 0.16 1.23 -12.68
N THR A 24 0.83 0.26 -12.05
CA THR A 24 2.18 0.43 -11.52
C THR A 24 3.20 -0.01 -12.55
N TYR A 25 4.13 0.88 -12.89
CA TYR A 25 5.25 0.66 -13.79
C TYR A 25 6.57 0.94 -13.10
N GLU A 26 7.69 0.44 -13.65
CA GLU A 26 9.05 0.85 -13.24
C GLU A 26 9.39 2.25 -13.77
N SER A 27 8.91 2.58 -14.98
CA SER A 27 9.08 3.87 -15.62
C SER A 27 7.88 4.19 -16.51
N ALA A 28 7.64 5.48 -16.80
CA ALA A 28 6.47 5.93 -17.56
C ALA A 28 6.47 5.49 -19.03
N ASP A 29 7.63 5.27 -19.63
CA ASP A 29 7.79 4.82 -21.01
C ASP A 29 7.28 3.39 -21.24
N GLN A 30 7.02 2.63 -20.16
CA GLN A 30 6.37 1.33 -20.20
C GLN A 30 4.83 1.43 -20.30
N GLY A 31 4.28 2.61 -20.05
CA GLY A 31 2.85 2.87 -20.15
C GLY A 31 2.39 3.05 -21.60
N ARG A 32 1.06 3.14 -21.76
CA ARG A 32 0.44 3.39 -23.06
C ARG A 32 0.94 4.72 -23.62
N ASP A 33 1.32 4.72 -24.90
CA ASP A 33 1.83 5.91 -25.62
C ASP A 33 3.05 6.63 -24.96
N GLY A 34 3.80 5.91 -24.11
CA GLY A 34 4.98 6.44 -23.41
C GLY A 34 4.68 7.29 -22.18
N PHE A 35 3.46 7.17 -21.62
CA PHE A 35 3.00 7.88 -20.42
C PHE A 35 2.31 6.92 -19.45
N ALA A 36 2.40 7.22 -18.18
CA ALA A 36 1.53 6.59 -17.19
C ALA A 36 0.17 7.32 -17.15
N HIS A 37 -0.89 6.53 -16.98
CA HIS A 37 -2.26 7.00 -16.93
C HIS A 37 -2.89 6.73 -15.57
N ILE A 38 -3.59 7.74 -15.04
CA ILE A 38 -4.36 7.65 -13.81
C ILE A 38 -5.82 7.79 -14.18
N TYR A 39 -6.64 6.81 -13.81
CA TYR A 39 -8.04 6.73 -14.22
C TYR A 39 -8.98 6.97 -13.06
N LEU A 40 -9.99 7.80 -13.28
CA LEU A 40 -11.20 7.88 -12.46
C LEU A 40 -12.35 7.27 -13.25
N ILE A 41 -12.81 6.08 -12.86
CA ILE A 41 -13.88 5.35 -13.56
C ILE A 41 -15.19 5.43 -12.80
N ASP A 42 -16.30 5.41 -13.55
CA ASP A 42 -17.66 5.27 -13.00
C ASP A 42 -17.96 3.80 -12.63
N MET A 43 -19.18 3.54 -12.13
CA MET A 43 -19.63 2.21 -11.75
C MET A 43 -19.80 1.25 -12.94
N ALA A 44 -19.91 1.77 -14.17
CA ALA A 44 -19.92 0.98 -15.40
C ALA A 44 -18.50 0.65 -15.92
N GLY A 45 -17.45 1.16 -15.22
CA GLY A 45 -16.06 0.97 -15.61
C GLY A 45 -15.62 1.89 -16.75
N THR A 46 -16.38 2.95 -17.03
CA THR A 46 -16.05 3.96 -18.04
C THR A 46 -15.21 5.06 -17.40
N PRO A 47 -14.08 5.47 -18.01
CA PRO A 47 -13.33 6.63 -17.54
C PRO A 47 -14.19 7.89 -17.54
N ALA A 48 -14.42 8.47 -16.36
CA ALA A 48 -15.06 9.77 -16.18
C ALA A 48 -14.02 10.90 -16.24
N HIS A 49 -12.76 10.58 -15.88
CA HIS A 49 -11.63 11.48 -16.03
C HIS A 49 -10.32 10.68 -16.13
N GLU A 50 -9.28 11.28 -16.75
CA GLU A 50 -7.99 10.68 -16.95
C GLU A 50 -6.89 11.74 -16.84
N TRP A 51 -5.86 11.44 -16.02
CA TRP A 51 -4.62 12.20 -16.00
C TRP A 51 -3.53 11.41 -16.73
N ARG A 52 -2.67 12.15 -17.44
CA ARG A 52 -1.55 11.60 -18.20
C ARG A 52 -0.25 12.23 -17.71
N VAL A 53 0.67 11.41 -17.23
CA VAL A 53 1.91 11.88 -16.59
C VAL A 53 3.16 11.25 -17.21
N ALA A 54 4.24 12.04 -17.30
CA ALA A 54 5.52 11.63 -17.86
C ALA A 54 6.40 10.84 -16.86
N THR A 55 5.88 10.53 -15.68
CA THR A 55 6.58 9.76 -14.63
C THR A 55 5.77 8.51 -14.29
N ALA A 56 6.41 7.48 -13.75
CA ALA A 56 5.71 6.29 -13.27
C ALA A 56 4.80 6.65 -12.09
N ALA A 57 3.48 6.66 -12.31
CA ALA A 57 2.50 7.04 -11.28
C ALA A 57 2.20 5.88 -10.33
N GLN A 58 2.11 6.19 -9.05
CA GLN A 58 1.65 5.26 -7.99
C GLN A 58 0.81 5.99 -6.97
N LEU A 59 -0.14 5.27 -6.36
CA LEU A 59 -0.95 5.71 -5.22
C LEU A 59 -1.61 7.09 -5.43
N PRO A 60 -2.43 7.26 -6.47
CA PRO A 60 -3.11 8.53 -6.69
C PRO A 60 -4.16 8.78 -5.61
N GLU A 61 -4.28 10.03 -5.16
CA GLU A 61 -5.28 10.53 -4.23
C GLU A 61 -5.94 11.80 -4.78
N LEU A 62 -7.26 11.81 -4.85
CA LEU A 62 -8.04 12.96 -5.30
C LEU A 62 -8.30 13.89 -4.13
N LEU A 63 -8.05 15.19 -4.31
CA LEU A 63 -8.33 16.22 -3.32
C LEU A 63 -9.75 16.77 -3.47
N PRO A 64 -10.34 17.34 -2.39
CA PRO A 64 -11.72 17.88 -2.42
C PRO A 64 -11.94 18.98 -3.46
N ASN A 65 -10.89 19.69 -3.86
CA ASN A 65 -10.95 20.74 -4.87
C ASN A 65 -10.82 20.23 -6.31
N GLY A 66 -10.66 18.93 -6.52
CA GLY A 66 -10.48 18.29 -7.82
C GLY A 66 -9.03 18.20 -8.30
N ASP A 67 -8.05 18.68 -7.53
CA ASP A 67 -6.65 18.42 -7.82
C ASP A 67 -6.28 16.98 -7.42
N LEU A 68 -5.19 16.44 -7.98
CA LEU A 68 -4.72 15.10 -7.74
C LEU A 68 -3.34 15.14 -7.09
N VAL A 69 -3.09 14.29 -6.09
CA VAL A 69 -1.74 13.99 -5.58
C VAL A 69 -1.37 12.57 -5.98
N TYR A 70 -0.12 12.36 -6.37
CA TYR A 70 0.43 11.03 -6.63
C TYR A 70 1.93 11.00 -6.33
N MET A 71 2.48 9.81 -6.16
CA MET A 71 3.91 9.63 -6.02
C MET A 71 4.51 8.91 -7.24
N THR A 72 5.82 9.13 -7.44
CA THR A 72 6.63 8.39 -8.41
C THR A 72 7.91 7.85 -7.78
N ARG A 73 8.13 6.54 -7.92
CA ARG A 73 9.31 5.81 -7.45
C ARG A 73 10.27 5.54 -8.61
N ASP A 74 10.52 6.51 -9.45
CA ASP A 74 11.47 6.30 -10.55
C ASP A 74 12.86 5.97 -9.99
N ARG A 75 13.21 4.69 -9.99
CA ARG A 75 14.52 4.21 -9.53
C ARG A 75 15.62 4.47 -10.54
N SER A 76 15.26 4.73 -11.79
CA SER A 76 16.20 5.03 -12.88
C SER A 76 16.56 6.51 -12.91
N ASN A 77 15.68 7.38 -12.41
CA ASN A 77 15.87 8.83 -12.38
C ASN A 77 15.39 9.42 -11.06
N LEU A 78 16.32 9.57 -10.11
CA LEU A 78 16.03 10.16 -8.81
C LEU A 78 15.62 11.65 -8.86
N ASP A 79 15.93 12.34 -9.97
CA ASP A 79 15.56 13.75 -10.14
C ASP A 79 14.05 13.91 -10.38
N THR A 80 13.37 12.84 -10.80
CA THR A 80 11.91 12.80 -10.99
C THR A 80 11.18 12.09 -9.84
N ALA A 81 11.89 11.36 -8.98
CA ALA A 81 11.28 10.68 -7.85
C ALA A 81 10.74 11.68 -6.81
N GLY A 82 9.52 11.45 -6.31
CA GLY A 82 8.90 12.33 -5.34
C GLY A 82 7.38 12.27 -5.34
N VAL A 83 6.78 13.28 -4.72
CA VAL A 83 5.33 13.48 -4.67
C VAL A 83 4.95 14.69 -5.51
N TYR A 84 3.88 14.57 -6.29
CA TYR A 84 3.40 15.59 -7.22
C TYR A 84 1.94 15.91 -6.97
N LYS A 85 1.58 17.18 -7.15
CA LYS A 85 0.20 17.65 -7.19
C LYS A 85 -0.14 18.17 -8.58
N LEU A 86 -1.24 17.70 -9.14
CA LEU A 86 -1.71 18.04 -10.49
C LEU A 86 -3.04 18.77 -10.46
N ALA A 87 -3.21 19.66 -11.44
CA ALA A 87 -4.52 20.13 -11.85
C ALA A 87 -5.29 19.06 -12.66
N PRO A 88 -6.61 19.23 -12.90
CA PRO A 88 -7.38 18.31 -13.73
C PRO A 88 -6.83 18.10 -15.15
N ASP A 89 -6.19 19.09 -15.73
CA ASP A 89 -5.57 19.03 -17.07
C ASP A 89 -4.19 18.35 -17.09
N SER A 90 -3.77 17.72 -15.99
CA SER A 90 -2.47 17.09 -15.77
C SER A 90 -1.30 18.06 -15.63
N SER A 91 -1.51 19.38 -15.59
CA SER A 91 -0.44 20.34 -15.31
C SER A 91 0.04 20.21 -13.85
N VAL A 92 1.36 20.28 -13.66
CA VAL A 92 1.98 20.18 -12.33
C VAL A 92 1.79 21.48 -11.56
N LEU A 93 1.09 21.42 -10.44
CA LEU A 93 0.88 22.55 -9.52
C LEU A 93 1.97 22.66 -8.45
N TRP A 94 2.45 21.51 -7.98
CA TRP A 94 3.46 21.41 -6.94
C TRP A 94 4.19 20.07 -7.02
N SER A 95 5.43 20.03 -6.57
CA SER A 95 6.20 18.79 -6.44
C SER A 95 7.19 18.88 -5.28
N TYR A 96 7.49 17.74 -4.67
CA TYR A 96 8.55 17.58 -3.69
C TYR A 96 9.41 16.39 -4.06
N HIS A 97 10.67 16.64 -4.45
CA HIS A 97 11.60 15.60 -4.89
C HIS A 97 12.28 14.97 -3.68
N CYS A 98 12.14 13.67 -3.55
CA CYS A 98 12.74 12.88 -2.48
C CYS A 98 12.82 11.41 -2.90
N ARG A 99 13.54 10.61 -2.10
CA ARG A 99 13.55 9.15 -2.27
C ARG A 99 12.26 8.54 -1.70
N VAL A 100 11.09 8.95 -2.25
CA VAL A 100 9.78 8.42 -1.84
C VAL A 100 9.74 6.92 -2.06
N ASP A 101 9.11 6.20 -1.13
CA ASP A 101 8.95 4.76 -1.22
C ASP A 101 7.61 4.34 -0.61
N HIS A 102 6.83 3.58 -1.35
CA HIS A 102 5.61 2.86 -1.01
C HIS A 102 4.41 3.65 -0.46
N ASP A 103 4.52 4.84 0.13
CA ASP A 103 3.34 5.52 0.66
C ASP A 103 3.53 7.02 0.93
N PHE A 104 2.42 7.74 0.94
CA PHE A 104 2.27 9.09 1.49
C PHE A 104 0.85 9.27 2.02
N HIS A 105 0.64 10.28 2.86
CA HIS A 105 -0.67 10.66 3.39
C HIS A 105 -0.85 12.18 3.28
N VAL A 106 -1.99 12.62 2.74
CA VAL A 106 -2.35 14.05 2.66
C VAL A 106 -3.06 14.43 3.95
N MET A 107 -2.48 15.34 4.72
CA MET A 107 -3.03 15.79 6.00
C MET A 107 -4.05 16.94 5.78
N ASP A 108 -5.01 17.06 6.69
CA ASP A 108 -6.08 18.09 6.62
C ASP A 108 -5.56 19.53 6.55
N ASN A 109 -4.38 19.79 7.13
CA ASN A 109 -3.73 21.10 7.07
C ASN A 109 -2.97 21.37 5.76
N GLY A 110 -2.98 20.43 4.83
CA GLY A 110 -2.28 20.47 3.55
C GLY A 110 -0.82 20.04 3.58
N ASP A 111 -0.30 19.62 4.72
CA ASP A 111 1.01 18.97 4.84
C ASP A 111 0.94 17.55 4.21
N LEU A 112 2.10 17.01 3.86
CA LEU A 112 2.24 15.63 3.41
C LEU A 112 3.09 14.85 4.40
N MET A 113 2.59 13.73 4.91
CA MET A 113 3.42 12.70 5.51
C MET A 113 3.92 11.80 4.37
N ILE A 114 5.22 11.65 4.22
CA ILE A 114 5.83 10.90 3.12
C ILE A 114 6.74 9.82 3.68
N HIS A 115 6.51 8.58 3.29
CA HIS A 115 7.48 7.52 3.48
C HIS A 115 8.62 7.69 2.46
N THR A 116 9.80 7.98 2.97
CA THR A 116 11.05 8.00 2.21
C THR A 116 12.00 6.92 2.73
N ILE A 117 13.15 6.78 2.10
CA ILE A 117 14.18 5.83 2.49
C ILE A 117 15.53 6.49 2.65
N THR A 118 16.31 5.99 3.61
CA THR A 118 17.71 6.36 3.81
C THR A 118 18.58 5.11 3.87
N ASP A 119 19.81 5.20 3.35
CA ASP A 119 20.76 4.10 3.39
C ASP A 119 21.86 4.45 4.39
N ARG A 120 21.98 3.69 5.48
CA ARG A 120 23.04 3.87 6.48
C ARG A 120 23.47 2.54 7.11
N MET A 121 24.60 2.54 7.79
CA MET A 121 25.04 1.42 8.60
C MET A 121 24.45 1.56 10.01
N THR A 122 23.76 0.54 10.46
CA THR A 122 23.22 0.46 11.82
C THR A 122 23.80 -0.77 12.50
N PRO A 123 24.72 -0.64 13.47
CA PRO A 123 25.43 -1.78 14.08
C PRO A 123 24.51 -2.89 14.61
N ARG A 124 23.33 -2.53 15.09
CA ARG A 124 22.30 -3.47 15.58
C ARG A 124 21.69 -4.36 14.47
N LEU A 125 21.80 -3.96 13.20
CA LEU A 125 21.36 -4.73 12.03
C LEU A 125 22.53 -5.33 11.25
N GLY A 126 23.71 -5.43 11.89
CA GLY A 126 24.95 -5.89 11.27
C GLY A 126 25.84 -4.74 10.77
N ASN A 127 27.00 -5.09 10.25
CA ASN A 127 27.99 -4.10 9.77
C ASN A 127 27.88 -3.83 8.27
N GLU A 128 26.68 -3.94 7.70
CA GLU A 128 26.41 -3.73 6.29
C GLU A 128 25.52 -2.51 6.08
N LEU A 129 25.62 -1.91 4.90
CA LEU A 129 24.72 -0.83 4.49
C LEU A 129 23.31 -1.37 4.34
N ARG A 130 22.36 -0.82 5.09
CA ARG A 130 20.94 -1.21 5.07
C ARG A 130 20.09 -0.03 4.61
N ARG A 131 18.94 -0.35 4.01
CA ARG A 131 17.90 0.62 3.69
C ARG A 131 16.90 0.68 4.83
N HIS A 132 16.62 1.89 5.28
CA HIS A 132 15.77 2.14 6.45
C HIS A 132 14.56 2.97 6.06
N PRO A 133 13.38 2.70 6.67
CA PRO A 133 12.24 3.60 6.60
C PRO A 133 12.61 4.96 7.21
N TYR A 134 12.24 6.01 6.48
CA TYR A 134 12.43 7.38 6.93
C TYR A 134 11.18 8.18 6.58
N PHE A 135 10.45 8.61 7.60
CA PHE A 135 9.24 9.41 7.42
C PHE A 135 9.55 10.89 7.55
N VAL A 136 8.96 11.68 6.69
CA VAL A 136 9.07 13.13 6.72
C VAL A 136 7.69 13.77 6.58
N GLN A 137 7.40 14.77 7.42
CA GLN A 137 6.26 15.65 7.20
C GLN A 137 6.74 16.92 6.52
N VAL A 138 6.15 17.18 5.34
CA VAL A 138 6.53 18.28 4.46
C VAL A 138 5.37 19.27 4.37
N ARG A 139 5.65 20.56 4.65
CA ARG A 139 4.68 21.64 4.49
C ARG A 139 4.49 22.04 3.01
N PRO A 140 3.44 22.77 2.67
CA PRO A 140 3.23 23.28 1.30
C PRO A 140 4.39 24.14 0.78
N ASP A 141 5.14 24.83 1.66
CA ASP A 141 6.34 25.61 1.34
C ASP A 141 7.60 24.76 1.18
N LYS A 142 7.46 23.43 1.28
CA LYS A 142 8.51 22.42 1.19
C LYS A 142 9.47 22.36 2.39
N SER A 143 9.19 23.09 3.48
CA SER A 143 9.94 22.95 4.72
C SER A 143 9.54 21.67 5.46
N LEU A 144 10.49 21.05 6.18
CA LEU A 144 10.21 19.91 7.04
C LEU A 144 9.53 20.37 8.33
N ALA A 145 8.45 19.66 8.69
CA ALA A 145 7.76 19.86 9.95
C ALA A 145 8.14 18.80 10.99
N TRP A 146 8.48 17.58 10.54
CA TRP A 146 8.83 16.46 11.40
C TRP A 146 9.56 15.39 10.59
N GLU A 147 10.37 14.59 11.27
CA GLU A 147 11.07 13.44 10.67
C GLU A 147 11.21 12.30 11.68
N TRP A 148 11.28 11.06 11.17
CA TRP A 148 11.41 9.86 11.97
C TRP A 148 12.16 8.76 11.21
N ARG A 149 13.01 7.98 11.93
CA ARG A 149 13.82 6.91 11.35
C ARG A 149 13.56 5.58 12.03
N GLY A 150 13.13 4.60 11.26
CA GLY A 150 12.72 3.30 11.80
C GLY A 150 13.81 2.48 12.49
N ASP A 151 15.08 2.66 12.11
CA ASP A 151 16.19 1.95 12.74
C ASP A 151 16.66 2.53 14.08
N ASP A 152 16.16 3.68 14.47
CA ASP A 152 16.37 4.24 15.80
C ASP A 152 15.44 3.60 16.85
N HIS A 153 14.40 2.83 16.43
CA HIS A 153 13.30 2.30 17.25
C HIS A 153 13.23 0.76 17.28
N LEU A 154 14.38 0.10 17.14
CA LEU A 154 14.44 -1.37 17.15
C LEU A 154 14.18 -1.97 18.53
N ASP A 155 14.50 -1.24 19.61
CA ASP A 155 14.29 -1.72 20.98
C ASP A 155 12.82 -1.81 21.34
N GLU A 156 12.04 -0.81 20.95
CA GLU A 156 10.58 -0.81 21.15
C GLU A 156 9.92 -2.00 20.41
N LEU A 157 10.37 -2.31 19.18
CA LEU A 157 9.87 -3.48 18.46
C LEU A 157 10.28 -4.79 19.14
N ALA A 158 11.51 -4.89 19.68
CA ALA A 158 11.93 -6.05 20.45
C ALA A 158 11.03 -6.26 21.69
N ASP A 159 10.72 -5.16 22.40
CA ASP A 159 9.90 -5.22 23.61
C ASP A 159 8.41 -5.50 23.31
N LEU A 160 7.86 -4.92 22.23
CA LEU A 160 6.43 -5.01 21.90
C LEU A 160 6.02 -6.35 21.25
N VAL A 161 6.86 -6.88 20.37
CA VAL A 161 6.53 -8.08 19.57
C VAL A 161 7.60 -9.16 19.62
N GLY A 162 8.58 -9.05 20.50
CA GLY A 162 9.63 -10.07 20.66
C GLY A 162 10.58 -10.16 19.46
N LEU A 163 10.78 -9.06 18.73
CA LEU A 163 11.69 -9.06 17.58
C LEU A 163 13.14 -9.28 18.04
N GLU A 164 13.74 -10.38 17.60
CA GLU A 164 15.13 -10.69 17.90
C GLU A 164 16.08 -9.75 17.15
N ILE A 165 17.04 -9.15 17.88
CA ILE A 165 18.04 -8.24 17.34
C ILE A 165 19.46 -8.71 17.72
N PRO A 166 20.38 -8.88 16.73
CA PRO A 166 20.25 -8.60 15.30
C PRO A 166 19.27 -9.56 14.59
N ILE A 167 18.60 -9.04 13.57
CA ILE A 167 17.65 -9.82 12.79
C ILE A 167 18.41 -10.79 11.87
N ASP A 168 18.12 -12.08 11.95
CA ASP A 168 18.63 -13.08 11.00
C ASP A 168 17.80 -13.03 9.70
N PHE A 169 18.20 -12.13 8.79
CA PHE A 169 17.53 -11.96 7.50
C PHE A 169 17.66 -13.20 6.61
N GLU A 170 18.75 -13.96 6.73
CA GLU A 170 18.95 -15.15 5.92
C GLU A 170 18.00 -16.27 6.36
N ALA A 171 17.86 -16.50 7.65
CA ALA A 171 16.90 -17.46 8.19
C ALA A 171 15.46 -17.09 7.80
N ARG A 172 15.05 -15.84 7.99
CA ARG A 172 13.69 -15.39 7.60
C ARG A 172 13.39 -15.58 6.11
N LEU A 173 14.33 -15.25 5.23
CA LEU A 173 14.14 -15.47 3.79
C LEU A 173 14.16 -16.96 3.44
N ALA A 174 14.96 -17.77 4.15
CA ALA A 174 14.98 -19.23 3.96
C ALA A 174 13.63 -19.85 4.33
N ASP A 175 13.02 -19.41 5.44
CA ASP A 175 11.69 -19.84 5.86
C ASP A 175 10.61 -19.43 4.86
N GLU A 176 10.64 -18.18 4.36
CA GLU A 176 9.74 -17.73 3.29
C GLU A 176 9.86 -18.61 2.04
N LEU A 177 11.08 -18.92 1.62
CA LEU A 177 11.32 -19.77 0.46
C LEU A 177 10.86 -21.21 0.70
N ALA A 178 11.04 -21.76 1.90
CA ALA A 178 10.60 -23.10 2.27
C ALA A 178 9.07 -23.24 2.16
N GLU A 179 8.32 -22.27 2.64
CA GLU A 179 6.86 -22.23 2.51
C GLU A 179 6.43 -22.13 1.03
N ARG A 180 7.07 -21.23 0.26
CA ARG A 180 6.76 -21.04 -1.17
C ARG A 180 7.08 -22.23 -2.04
N LEU A 181 8.05 -23.08 -1.66
CA LEU A 181 8.34 -24.34 -2.34
C LEU A 181 7.12 -25.26 -2.45
N THR A 182 6.19 -25.18 -1.51
CA THR A 182 5.00 -26.03 -1.48
C THR A 182 3.96 -25.68 -2.53
N TRP A 183 3.99 -24.44 -3.08
CA TRP A 183 2.92 -23.95 -3.96
C TRP A 183 3.36 -23.02 -5.09
N ASP A 184 4.54 -22.36 -5.02
CA ASP A 184 5.00 -21.39 -6.03
C ASP A 184 5.90 -22.07 -7.06
N PRO A 185 5.44 -22.28 -8.32
CA PRO A 185 6.23 -22.94 -9.34
C PRO A 185 7.52 -22.21 -9.71
N ARG A 186 7.62 -20.89 -9.46
CA ARG A 186 8.83 -20.12 -9.71
C ARG A 186 9.94 -20.45 -8.72
N VAL A 187 9.58 -20.90 -7.53
CA VAL A 187 10.51 -21.28 -6.46
C VAL A 187 10.72 -22.80 -6.44
N SER A 188 9.67 -23.59 -6.61
CA SER A 188 9.75 -25.07 -6.58
C SER A 188 10.64 -25.65 -7.70
N GLY A 189 10.80 -24.94 -8.82
CA GLY A 189 11.70 -25.30 -9.90
C GLY A 189 13.18 -25.02 -9.66
N LEU A 190 13.53 -24.24 -8.59
CA LEU A 190 14.91 -23.89 -8.31
C LEU A 190 15.68 -25.05 -7.66
N THR A 191 16.91 -25.29 -8.10
CA THR A 191 17.85 -26.20 -7.45
C THR A 191 18.29 -25.67 -6.08
N ILE A 192 18.87 -26.53 -5.24
CA ILE A 192 19.43 -26.14 -3.93
C ILE A 192 20.46 -25.01 -4.09
N THR A 193 21.35 -25.09 -5.10
CA THR A 193 22.37 -24.07 -5.37
C THR A 193 21.75 -22.73 -5.80
N GLU A 194 20.71 -22.75 -6.64
CA GLU A 194 20.03 -21.52 -7.06
C GLU A 194 19.31 -20.86 -5.90
N ARG A 195 18.70 -21.64 -5.00
CA ARG A 195 18.09 -21.10 -3.76
C ARG A 195 19.11 -20.47 -2.84
N ALA A 196 20.23 -21.14 -2.57
CA ALA A 196 21.33 -20.60 -1.75
C ALA A 196 21.91 -19.31 -2.38
N THR A 197 22.06 -19.28 -3.70
CA THR A 197 22.52 -18.08 -4.43
C THR A 197 21.49 -16.94 -4.32
N LEU A 198 20.21 -17.23 -4.41
CA LEU A 198 19.13 -16.24 -4.27
C LEU A 198 19.13 -15.64 -2.86
N LEU A 199 19.22 -16.48 -1.81
CA LEU A 199 19.34 -16.06 -0.42
C LEU A 199 20.51 -15.09 -0.22
N ALA A 200 21.73 -15.53 -0.52
CA ALA A 200 22.93 -14.72 -0.36
C ALA A 200 22.85 -13.39 -1.14
N ARG A 201 22.42 -13.45 -2.40
CA ARG A 201 22.30 -12.25 -3.24
C ARG A 201 21.27 -11.25 -2.70
N THR A 202 20.20 -11.73 -2.07
CA THR A 202 19.14 -10.86 -1.54
C THR A 202 19.56 -10.24 -0.21
N THR A 203 20.02 -11.04 0.76
CA THR A 203 20.34 -10.57 2.12
C THR A 203 21.63 -9.74 2.18
N HIS A 204 22.60 -10.04 1.30
CA HIS A 204 23.83 -9.27 1.17
C HIS A 204 23.81 -8.24 0.03
N ALA A 205 22.65 -7.96 -0.54
CA ALA A 205 22.51 -6.88 -1.51
C ALA A 205 22.89 -5.54 -0.86
N ARG A 206 23.60 -4.69 -1.61
CA ARG A 206 23.91 -3.33 -1.14
C ARG A 206 22.61 -2.60 -0.78
N ALA A 207 22.56 -2.04 0.43
CA ALA A 207 21.40 -1.35 0.96
C ALA A 207 20.13 -2.25 0.95
N PHE A 208 20.26 -3.48 1.48
CA PHE A 208 19.13 -4.38 1.67
C PHE A 208 18.03 -3.71 2.50
N ASP A 209 16.80 -3.76 1.98
CA ASP A 209 15.60 -3.17 2.58
C ASP A 209 15.02 -4.13 3.62
N TRP A 210 15.46 -3.98 4.87
CA TRP A 210 15.19 -4.92 5.95
C TRP A 210 13.74 -4.90 6.44
N ALA A 211 13.11 -3.72 6.45
CA ALA A 211 11.75 -3.54 6.94
C ALA A 211 10.71 -3.65 5.81
N HIS A 212 11.06 -3.14 4.63
CA HIS A 212 10.16 -2.98 3.50
C HIS A 212 8.85 -2.33 3.94
N ASN A 213 8.98 -1.14 4.57
CA ASN A 213 7.81 -0.39 5.03
C ASN A 213 6.94 0.00 3.84
N ASN A 214 5.61 -0.16 3.97
CA ASN A 214 4.69 0.12 2.88
C ASN A 214 3.43 0.90 3.31
N THR A 215 3.48 1.55 4.48
CA THR A 215 2.39 2.41 4.98
C THR A 215 2.96 3.51 5.86
N CYS A 216 2.44 4.72 5.71
CA CYS A 216 2.64 5.85 6.62
C CYS A 216 1.31 6.63 6.76
N ASP A 217 0.30 6.00 7.38
CA ASP A 217 -1.04 6.54 7.54
C ASP A 217 -1.16 7.34 8.84
N VAL A 218 -1.68 8.56 8.77
CA VAL A 218 -1.94 9.39 9.97
C VAL A 218 -3.33 9.05 10.49
N LEU A 219 -3.41 8.59 11.74
CA LEU A 219 -4.66 8.12 12.32
C LEU A 219 -5.72 9.22 12.32
N CYS A 220 -6.92 8.87 11.83
CA CYS A 220 -8.12 9.69 11.96
C CYS A 220 -8.70 9.64 13.38
N GLU A 221 -9.66 10.52 13.68
CA GLU A 221 -10.52 10.37 14.86
C GLU A 221 -11.23 9.02 14.81
N ASN A 222 -11.14 8.24 15.90
CA ASN A 222 -11.62 6.88 15.95
C ASN A 222 -12.04 6.44 17.37
N ALA A 223 -12.84 5.40 17.47
CA ALA A 223 -13.40 4.95 18.74
C ALA A 223 -12.35 4.32 19.68
N SER A 224 -11.30 3.69 19.16
CA SER A 224 -10.23 3.12 20.00
C SER A 224 -9.35 4.22 20.57
N GLY A 225 -9.09 5.29 19.84
CA GLY A 225 -8.34 6.46 20.31
C GLY A 225 -9.03 7.21 21.44
N ALA A 226 -10.36 7.14 21.51
CA ALA A 226 -11.13 7.67 22.64
C ALA A 226 -10.97 6.84 23.94
N GLN A 227 -10.51 5.60 23.84
CA GLN A 227 -10.36 4.67 24.96
C GLN A 227 -8.88 4.49 25.34
N ASP A 228 -7.99 4.50 24.38
CA ASP A 228 -6.56 4.24 24.55
C ASP A 228 -5.74 5.25 23.73
N PRO A 229 -4.92 6.10 24.37
CA PRO A 229 -4.17 7.16 23.70
C PRO A 229 -3.16 6.65 22.68
N ARG A 230 -2.80 5.36 22.69
CA ARG A 230 -1.96 4.76 21.64
C ARG A 230 -2.59 4.89 20.24
N PHE A 231 -3.92 4.86 20.17
CA PHE A 231 -4.70 4.93 18.92
C PHE A 231 -5.30 6.31 18.64
N ARG A 232 -4.88 7.35 19.37
CA ARG A 232 -5.38 8.74 19.18
C ARG A 232 -5.11 9.24 17.76
N ALA A 233 -6.00 10.10 17.27
CA ALA A 233 -5.79 10.83 16.02
C ALA A 233 -4.46 11.58 16.00
N GLY A 234 -3.82 11.61 14.84
CA GLY A 234 -2.51 12.22 14.62
C GLY A 234 -1.30 11.31 14.86
N ASN A 235 -1.43 10.19 15.58
CA ASN A 235 -0.40 9.16 15.60
C ASN A 235 -0.24 8.51 14.22
N ILE A 236 0.87 7.82 13.97
CA ILE A 236 1.21 7.33 12.63
C ILE A 236 1.22 5.80 12.63
N LEU A 237 0.41 5.21 11.77
CA LEU A 237 0.37 3.77 11.51
C LEU A 237 1.38 3.42 10.42
N PHE A 238 2.26 2.45 10.69
CA PHE A 238 3.26 1.94 9.75
C PHE A 238 3.10 0.43 9.51
N SER A 239 3.76 -0.10 8.47
CA SER A 239 3.70 -1.52 8.14
C SER A 239 5.05 -2.01 7.62
N TYR A 240 5.73 -2.83 8.43
CA TYR A 240 6.96 -3.52 8.05
C TYR A 240 6.65 -4.87 7.42
N ARG A 241 6.49 -4.87 6.10
CA ARG A 241 6.11 -6.05 5.31
C ARG A 241 7.03 -7.25 5.52
N SER A 242 8.35 -7.01 5.53
CA SER A 242 9.34 -8.09 5.66
C SER A 242 9.41 -8.70 7.05
N LEU A 243 8.80 -8.06 8.04
CA LEU A 243 8.75 -8.53 9.43
C LEU A 243 7.36 -8.95 9.87
N ASP A 244 6.33 -8.80 9.00
CA ASP A 244 4.93 -9.07 9.31
C ASP A 244 4.40 -8.22 10.48
N ILE A 245 4.92 -7.00 10.62
CA ILE A 245 4.59 -6.08 11.71
C ILE A 245 3.79 -4.90 11.16
N ILE A 246 2.72 -4.55 11.86
CA ILE A 246 2.10 -3.23 11.82
C ILE A 246 2.30 -2.57 13.18
N GLY A 247 2.45 -1.24 13.20
CA GLY A 247 2.70 -0.56 14.48
C GLY A 247 2.31 0.91 14.44
N ILE A 248 2.29 1.52 15.62
CA ILE A 248 1.92 2.92 15.79
C ILE A 248 3.06 3.69 16.45
N ILE A 249 3.39 4.82 15.84
CA ILE A 249 4.34 5.81 16.32
C ILE A 249 3.54 6.91 17.03
N ASP A 250 3.91 7.22 18.26
CA ASP A 250 3.41 8.43 18.95
C ASP A 250 4.01 9.67 18.28
N ARG A 251 3.13 10.55 17.83
CA ARG A 251 3.53 11.74 17.05
C ARG A 251 4.32 12.75 17.88
N ASP A 252 4.11 12.80 19.20
CA ASP A 252 4.73 13.79 20.09
C ASP A 252 6.09 13.29 20.61
N THR A 253 6.20 11.99 20.99
CA THR A 253 7.43 11.42 21.54
C THR A 253 8.32 10.80 20.47
N SER A 254 7.75 10.45 19.32
CA SER A 254 8.38 9.66 18.25
C SER A 254 8.66 8.19 18.60
N ASP A 255 8.19 7.68 19.74
CA ASP A 255 8.36 6.29 20.14
C ASP A 255 7.39 5.39 19.38
N VAL A 256 7.76 4.13 19.14
CA VAL A 256 6.84 3.07 18.73
C VAL A 256 6.11 2.57 19.98
N ILE A 257 4.81 2.84 20.07
CA ILE A 257 4.01 2.62 21.29
C ILE A 257 3.07 1.42 21.22
N TRP A 258 2.90 0.84 20.04
CA TRP A 258 2.11 -0.36 19.78
C TRP A 258 2.62 -1.06 18.54
N ALA A 259 2.63 -2.40 18.58
CA ALA A 259 2.94 -3.23 17.41
C ALA A 259 2.18 -4.55 17.49
N TRP A 260 1.87 -5.12 16.31
CA TRP A 260 1.12 -6.37 16.16
C TRP A 260 1.43 -7.02 14.81
N GLY A 261 1.27 -8.34 14.71
CA GLY A 261 1.29 -9.01 13.42
C GLY A 261 2.11 -10.28 13.30
N PRO A 262 3.29 -10.45 13.96
CA PRO A 262 4.03 -11.69 13.86
C PRO A 262 3.15 -12.91 14.12
N ASP A 263 3.35 -14.00 13.34
CA ASP A 263 2.60 -15.26 13.37
C ASP A 263 1.14 -15.17 12.87
N VAL A 264 0.64 -13.96 12.56
CA VAL A 264 -0.73 -13.75 12.03
C VAL A 264 -0.72 -13.18 10.63
N LEU A 265 0.10 -12.13 10.40
CA LEU A 265 0.27 -11.49 9.09
C LEU A 265 1.31 -12.22 8.25
N ASP A 266 1.22 -12.03 6.93
CA ASP A 266 2.12 -12.64 5.96
C ASP A 266 2.34 -11.68 4.78
N GLY A 267 3.28 -10.74 4.95
CA GLY A 267 3.67 -9.77 3.91
C GLY A 267 2.61 -8.72 3.60
N GLN A 268 1.92 -8.21 4.61
CA GLN A 268 0.77 -7.31 4.55
C GLN A 268 1.04 -5.97 3.87
N HIS A 269 -0.08 -5.31 3.44
CA HIS A 269 -0.09 -3.95 2.90
C HIS A 269 -1.26 -3.14 3.46
N GLN A 270 -1.10 -1.83 3.44
CA GLN A 270 -2.12 -0.81 3.68
C GLN A 270 -2.98 -1.05 4.94
N PRO A 271 -2.40 -1.28 6.15
CA PRO A 271 -3.21 -1.13 7.34
C PRO A 271 -3.79 0.28 7.39
N THR A 272 -5.07 0.39 7.73
CA THR A 272 -5.80 1.66 7.80
C THR A 272 -6.68 1.68 9.03
N MET A 273 -6.60 2.75 9.84
CA MET A 273 -7.49 2.95 10.97
C MET A 273 -8.88 3.35 10.50
N LEU A 274 -9.89 2.63 10.95
CA LEU A 274 -11.29 2.92 10.67
C LEU A 274 -11.91 3.82 11.76
N PRO A 275 -12.96 4.59 11.46
CA PRO A 275 -13.66 5.41 12.46
C PRO A 275 -14.22 4.63 13.65
N ASN A 276 -14.55 3.33 13.47
CA ASN A 276 -14.99 2.44 14.56
C ASN A 276 -13.85 2.02 15.50
N GLY A 277 -12.61 2.41 15.20
CA GLY A 277 -11.42 2.12 15.98
C GLY A 277 -10.71 0.81 15.62
N HIS A 278 -11.21 0.06 14.65
CA HIS A 278 -10.54 -1.14 14.15
C HIS A 278 -9.50 -0.80 13.08
N ILE A 279 -8.54 -1.69 12.86
CA ILE A 279 -7.57 -1.60 11.77
C ILE A 279 -7.96 -2.58 10.67
N LEU A 280 -8.20 -2.06 9.46
CA LEU A 280 -8.37 -2.88 8.26
C LEU A 280 -7.01 -3.09 7.59
N VAL A 281 -6.68 -4.33 7.19
CA VAL A 281 -5.37 -4.67 6.61
C VAL A 281 -5.50 -5.67 5.46
N TYR A 282 -4.75 -5.46 4.38
CA TYR A 282 -4.60 -6.43 3.31
C TYR A 282 -3.44 -7.37 3.64
N ASP A 283 -3.73 -8.61 4.01
CA ASP A 283 -2.78 -9.64 4.37
C ASP A 283 -2.48 -10.50 3.14
N ASN A 284 -1.36 -10.22 2.46
CA ASN A 284 -1.06 -10.75 1.13
C ASN A 284 -0.91 -12.27 1.08
N GLY A 285 -0.38 -12.89 2.15
CA GLY A 285 -0.14 -14.33 2.15
C GLY A 285 1.00 -14.75 1.24
N ALA A 286 2.09 -14.00 1.25
CA ALA A 286 3.23 -14.20 0.35
C ALA A 286 3.85 -15.60 0.50
N ARG A 287 3.89 -16.14 1.73
CA ARG A 287 4.37 -17.49 2.05
C ARG A 287 3.29 -18.53 1.83
N ARG A 288 2.06 -18.30 2.33
CA ARG A 288 0.96 -19.28 2.32
C ARG A 288 0.22 -19.41 0.97
N GLY A 289 0.38 -18.45 0.03
CA GLY A 289 -0.17 -18.53 -1.33
C GLY A 289 -1.67 -18.23 -1.44
N TRP A 290 -2.24 -17.47 -0.49
CA TRP A 290 -3.60 -16.92 -0.56
C TRP A 290 -3.70 -15.68 0.31
N SER A 291 -4.48 -14.71 -0.14
CA SER A 291 -4.65 -13.42 0.54
C SER A 291 -5.89 -13.40 1.43
N ALA A 292 -5.86 -12.50 2.41
CA ALA A 292 -7.02 -12.13 3.21
C ALA A 292 -7.11 -10.61 3.33
N VAL A 293 -8.32 -10.09 3.48
CA VAL A 293 -8.55 -8.75 4.03
C VAL A 293 -9.10 -8.94 5.43
N ARG A 294 -8.44 -8.35 6.42
CA ARG A 294 -8.76 -8.55 7.84
C ARG A 294 -9.10 -7.25 8.53
N GLU A 295 -10.10 -7.28 9.38
CA GLU A 295 -10.42 -6.20 10.31
C GLU A 295 -10.03 -6.65 11.72
N LEU A 296 -9.11 -5.92 12.33
CA LEU A 296 -8.53 -6.17 13.64
C LEU A 296 -9.10 -5.18 14.65
N ASP A 297 -9.58 -5.64 15.79
CA ASP A 297 -9.74 -4.81 16.99
C ASP A 297 -8.37 -4.66 17.68
N PRO A 298 -7.74 -3.47 17.64
CA PRO A 298 -6.39 -3.30 18.17
C PRO A 298 -6.34 -3.27 19.71
N LEU A 299 -7.48 -3.10 20.39
CA LEU A 299 -7.58 -3.14 21.86
C LEU A 299 -7.51 -4.58 22.39
N THR A 300 -8.05 -5.54 21.63
CA THR A 300 -8.09 -6.96 22.02
C THR A 300 -7.10 -7.84 21.25
N GLY A 301 -6.67 -7.40 20.07
CA GLY A 301 -5.87 -8.20 19.15
C GLY A 301 -6.69 -9.22 18.35
N GLU A 302 -8.03 -9.19 18.42
CA GLU A 302 -8.91 -10.14 17.73
C GLU A 302 -9.22 -9.71 16.29
N ILE A 303 -9.22 -10.68 15.36
CA ILE A 303 -9.75 -10.49 14.01
C ILE A 303 -11.27 -10.59 14.07
N VAL A 304 -11.95 -9.47 13.88
CA VAL A 304 -13.42 -9.38 13.97
C VAL A 304 -14.13 -9.64 12.65
N TRP A 305 -13.42 -9.48 11.53
CA TRP A 305 -13.91 -9.80 10.20
C TRP A 305 -12.76 -10.20 9.29
N GLU A 306 -13.01 -11.15 8.37
CA GLU A 306 -12.02 -11.59 7.39
C GLU A 306 -12.71 -11.91 6.06
N TYR A 307 -12.16 -11.45 4.93
CA TYR A 307 -12.51 -11.90 3.60
C TYR A 307 -11.39 -12.76 3.02
N THR A 308 -11.73 -13.90 2.45
CA THR A 308 -10.83 -14.80 1.70
C THR A 308 -11.53 -15.33 0.46
N GLY A 309 -10.76 -15.89 -0.49
CA GLY A 309 -11.35 -16.57 -1.63
C GLY A 309 -12.00 -17.92 -1.27
N THR A 310 -12.85 -18.40 -2.19
CA THR A 310 -13.40 -19.77 -2.14
C THR A 310 -13.18 -20.46 -3.47
N PRO A 311 -12.24 -21.42 -3.59
CA PRO A 311 -11.25 -21.84 -2.59
C PRO A 311 -10.28 -20.70 -2.22
N LYS A 312 -9.59 -20.77 -1.08
CA LYS A 312 -8.73 -19.67 -0.57
C LYS A 312 -7.78 -19.10 -1.63
N ARG A 313 -7.12 -19.95 -2.43
CA ARG A 313 -6.21 -19.54 -3.52
C ARG A 313 -6.88 -18.87 -4.73
N ALA A 314 -8.21 -18.79 -4.77
CA ALA A 314 -8.92 -18.01 -5.77
C ALA A 314 -8.79 -16.49 -5.55
N PHE A 315 -8.32 -16.07 -4.36
CA PHE A 315 -7.98 -14.71 -4.01
C PHE A 315 -6.52 -14.67 -3.55
N TYR A 316 -5.62 -14.15 -4.42
CA TYR A 316 -4.21 -14.10 -4.12
C TYR A 316 -3.51 -12.97 -4.86
N ALA A 317 -2.88 -12.09 -4.11
CA ALA A 317 -1.93 -11.10 -4.58
C ALA A 317 -0.74 -11.06 -3.62
N GLY A 318 0.41 -11.61 -4.02
CA GLY A 318 1.59 -11.79 -3.16
C GLY A 318 2.34 -10.51 -2.80
N PHE A 319 2.02 -9.36 -3.46
CA PHE A 319 2.59 -8.05 -3.19
C PHE A 319 1.68 -6.95 -3.73
N ILE A 320 1.94 -5.68 -3.35
CA ILE A 320 1.05 -4.55 -3.57
C ILE A 320 -0.38 -4.88 -3.08
N SER A 321 -1.43 -4.25 -3.58
CA SER A 321 -2.80 -4.45 -3.14
C SER A 321 -3.24 -3.48 -2.06
N GLY A 322 -4.53 -3.37 -1.89
CA GLY A 322 -5.12 -2.54 -0.87
C GLY A 322 -6.61 -2.73 -0.74
N MET A 323 -7.21 -2.00 0.19
CA MET A 323 -8.65 -2.05 0.44
C MET A 323 -9.13 -0.73 1.02
N GLN A 324 -10.44 -0.52 0.94
CA GLN A 324 -11.12 0.62 1.55
C GLN A 324 -12.44 0.16 2.13
N ARG A 325 -12.73 0.51 3.39
CA ARG A 325 -14.07 0.39 3.95
C ARG A 325 -14.94 1.52 3.39
N LEU A 326 -16.04 1.18 2.77
CA LEU A 326 -16.98 2.11 2.16
C LEU A 326 -18.04 2.56 3.16
N ALA A 327 -18.75 3.66 2.85
CA ALA A 327 -19.72 4.26 3.75
C ALA A 327 -20.91 3.36 4.07
N ASN A 328 -21.32 2.50 3.12
CA ASN A 328 -22.39 1.52 3.31
C ASN A 328 -21.96 0.26 4.11
N GLY A 329 -20.70 0.19 4.58
CA GLY A 329 -20.11 -0.94 5.29
C GLY A 329 -19.48 -2.01 4.40
N ASN A 330 -19.61 -1.92 3.08
CA ASN A 330 -18.91 -2.79 2.14
C ASN A 330 -17.40 -2.53 2.16
N THR A 331 -16.64 -3.43 1.57
CA THR A 331 -15.19 -3.27 1.40
C THR A 331 -14.84 -3.31 -0.08
N LEU A 332 -14.25 -2.23 -0.60
CA LEU A 332 -13.59 -2.21 -1.91
C LEU A 332 -12.22 -2.85 -1.76
N ILE A 333 -11.88 -3.79 -2.64
CA ILE A 333 -10.64 -4.54 -2.60
C ILE A 333 -9.92 -4.40 -3.95
N CYS A 334 -8.65 -4.02 -3.91
CA CYS A 334 -7.73 -4.05 -5.02
C CYS A 334 -6.89 -5.31 -4.93
N GLU A 335 -7.14 -6.31 -5.79
CA GLU A 335 -6.29 -7.49 -5.94
C GLU A 335 -5.11 -7.15 -6.86
N GLY A 336 -4.00 -6.68 -6.27
CA GLY A 336 -2.91 -6.01 -6.96
C GLY A 336 -2.13 -6.89 -7.93
N SER A 337 -1.25 -7.78 -7.45
CA SER A 337 -0.46 -8.65 -8.33
C SER A 337 -0.12 -9.98 -7.68
N SER A 338 -0.38 -11.06 -8.41
CA SER A 338 0.09 -12.41 -8.03
C SER A 338 1.47 -12.77 -8.61
N GLY A 339 2.03 -11.89 -9.43
CA GLY A 339 3.27 -12.16 -10.18
C GLY A 339 3.13 -13.21 -11.30
N THR A 340 1.97 -13.86 -11.42
CA THR A 340 1.68 -14.90 -12.43
C THR A 340 0.46 -14.59 -13.29
N ARG A 341 -0.31 -13.57 -12.91
CA ARG A 341 -1.51 -13.12 -13.64
C ARG A 341 -1.41 -11.63 -13.87
N PRO A 342 -1.74 -11.12 -15.07
CA PRO A 342 -1.97 -9.69 -15.25
C PRO A 342 -3.17 -9.32 -14.37
N ASN A 343 -2.96 -8.45 -13.37
CA ASN A 343 -3.96 -8.15 -12.36
C ASN A 343 -4.32 -6.68 -12.35
N GLY A 344 -5.48 -6.39 -12.83
CA GLY A 344 -6.19 -5.16 -12.67
C GLY A 344 -7.60 -5.46 -12.16
N ARG A 345 -7.72 -6.34 -11.13
CA ARG A 345 -9.02 -6.70 -10.56
C ARG A 345 -9.31 -5.83 -9.34
N LEU A 346 -10.41 -5.08 -9.44
CA LEU A 346 -11.00 -4.32 -8.34
C LEU A 346 -12.38 -4.91 -8.07
N PHE A 347 -12.76 -5.10 -6.82
CA PHE A 347 -14.06 -5.63 -6.50
C PHE A 347 -14.56 -5.15 -5.13
N GLU A 348 -15.88 -5.10 -4.98
CA GLU A 348 -16.56 -4.69 -3.77
C GLU A 348 -17.28 -5.89 -3.16
N VAL A 349 -17.09 -6.09 -1.85
CA VAL A 349 -17.75 -7.14 -1.09
C VAL A 349 -18.59 -6.54 0.04
N THR A 350 -19.74 -7.13 0.27
CA THR A 350 -20.61 -6.82 1.41
C THR A 350 -20.04 -7.36 2.73
N PRO A 351 -20.52 -6.94 3.90
CA PRO A 351 -20.09 -7.50 5.19
C PRO A 351 -20.27 -9.03 5.28
N ASP A 352 -21.25 -9.62 4.58
CA ASP A 352 -21.47 -11.06 4.47
C ASP A 352 -20.60 -11.73 3.39
N LYS A 353 -19.62 -10.99 2.83
CA LYS A 353 -18.60 -11.49 1.89
C LYS A 353 -19.10 -11.81 0.48
N THR A 354 -20.26 -11.29 0.10
CA THR A 354 -20.79 -11.40 -1.26
C THR A 354 -20.17 -10.36 -2.17
N ILE A 355 -19.61 -10.75 -3.33
CA ILE A 355 -19.13 -9.80 -4.33
C ILE A 355 -20.33 -9.16 -5.03
N VAL A 356 -20.41 -7.82 -5.00
CA VAL A 356 -21.51 -7.04 -5.57
C VAL A 356 -21.10 -6.18 -6.76
N TRP A 357 -19.79 -5.88 -6.88
CA TRP A 357 -19.20 -5.21 -8.03
C TRP A 357 -17.84 -5.82 -8.32
N GLU A 358 -17.53 -6.06 -9.59
CA GLU A 358 -16.21 -6.52 -10.03
C GLU A 358 -15.84 -5.87 -11.36
N TYR A 359 -14.69 -5.22 -11.37
CA TYR A 359 -14.06 -4.57 -12.50
C TYR A 359 -12.72 -5.23 -12.81
N ARG A 360 -12.43 -5.40 -14.11
CA ARG A 360 -11.10 -5.74 -14.62
C ARG A 360 -10.64 -4.68 -15.58
N SER A 361 -9.50 -4.08 -15.30
CA SER A 361 -8.97 -3.02 -16.14
C SER A 361 -8.74 -3.51 -17.58
N PRO A 362 -9.34 -2.86 -18.58
CA PRO A 362 -9.06 -3.16 -19.99
C PRO A 362 -7.78 -2.50 -20.49
N PHE A 363 -7.12 -1.69 -19.67
CA PHE A 363 -5.97 -0.85 -20.01
C PHE A 363 -4.63 -1.45 -19.56
N MET A 364 -4.58 -2.77 -19.35
CA MET A 364 -3.37 -3.47 -18.92
C MET A 364 -2.33 -3.47 -20.03
N ASP A 365 -1.23 -2.77 -19.84
CA ASP A 365 -0.09 -2.74 -20.73
C ASP A 365 0.93 -3.85 -20.38
N PRO A 366 1.76 -4.32 -21.32
CA PRO A 366 2.70 -5.41 -21.09
C PRO A 366 3.75 -5.15 -19.98
N GLY A 367 4.04 -3.89 -19.66
CA GLY A 367 5.04 -3.52 -18.66
C GLY A 367 4.50 -3.35 -17.24
N THR A 368 3.16 -3.50 -17.03
CA THR A 368 2.57 -3.25 -15.71
C THR A 368 2.80 -4.38 -14.72
N PHE A 369 3.04 -4.03 -13.46
CA PHE A 369 3.01 -4.99 -12.35
C PHE A 369 1.60 -5.27 -11.84
N GLY A 370 0.63 -4.42 -12.14
CA GLY A 370 -0.74 -4.46 -11.64
C GLY A 370 -1.22 -3.10 -11.14
N ILE A 371 -2.25 -3.10 -10.30
CA ILE A 371 -2.76 -1.91 -9.63
C ILE A 371 -2.34 -1.97 -8.16
N TYR A 372 -1.67 -0.92 -7.66
CA TYR A 372 -1.19 -0.90 -6.28
C TYR A 372 -2.36 -0.73 -5.29
N ARG A 373 -3.16 0.32 -5.48
CA ARG A 373 -4.36 0.66 -4.68
C ARG A 373 -5.44 1.23 -5.57
N CYS A 374 -6.67 1.21 -5.07
CA CYS A 374 -7.77 1.99 -5.62
C CYS A 374 -8.54 2.66 -4.47
N VAL A 375 -9.15 3.80 -4.77
CA VAL A 375 -9.99 4.54 -3.81
C VAL A 375 -11.30 4.90 -4.49
N ARG A 376 -12.42 4.62 -3.83
CA ARG A 376 -13.75 5.07 -4.27
C ARG A 376 -14.13 6.35 -3.57
N TYR A 377 -14.54 7.33 -4.35
CA TYR A 377 -15.04 8.62 -3.91
C TYR A 377 -16.53 8.73 -4.21
N THR A 378 -17.28 9.41 -3.36
CA THR A 378 -18.70 9.69 -3.57
C THR A 378 -18.90 10.60 -4.76
N PRO A 379 -20.09 10.62 -5.41
CA PRO A 379 -20.39 11.54 -6.51
C PRO A 379 -20.19 13.02 -6.12
N ASP A 380 -20.59 13.41 -4.91
CA ASP A 380 -20.42 14.79 -4.43
C ASP A 380 -18.95 15.18 -4.26
N TYR A 381 -18.11 14.24 -3.82
CA TYR A 381 -16.68 14.48 -3.66
C TYR A 381 -15.96 14.74 -5.00
N VAL A 382 -16.36 14.06 -6.07
CA VAL A 382 -15.75 14.22 -7.40
C VAL A 382 -16.35 15.35 -8.22
N ALA A 383 -17.50 15.90 -7.82
CA ALA A 383 -18.19 16.95 -8.58
C ALA A 383 -17.31 18.17 -8.90
N PRO A 384 -16.44 18.69 -7.99
CA PRO A 384 -15.55 19.80 -8.32
C PRO A 384 -14.59 19.50 -9.47
N LEU A 385 -14.06 18.25 -9.55
CA LEU A 385 -13.22 17.81 -10.67
C LEU A 385 -14.01 17.79 -11.98
N LEU A 386 -15.15 17.09 -12.01
CA LEU A 386 -15.93 16.88 -13.22
C LEU A 386 -16.48 18.20 -13.79
N ASN A 387 -16.83 19.16 -12.93
CA ASN A 387 -17.29 20.49 -13.34
C ASN A 387 -16.15 21.38 -13.91
N ARG A 388 -14.89 21.13 -13.54
CA ARG A 388 -13.71 21.85 -14.05
C ARG A 388 -13.17 21.22 -15.35
N ALA A 389 -13.42 19.94 -15.57
CA ALA A 389 -12.95 19.19 -16.74
C ALA A 389 -13.93 19.24 -17.93
N SER A 390 -15.17 19.74 -17.72
CA SER A 390 -16.19 19.99 -18.75
C SER A 390 -16.01 21.39 -19.34
#